data_a7fc8cca4a63d94364e376ace85ec9bd
#
_entry.id   a7fc8cca4a63d94364e376ace85ec9bd
#
_cell.length_a   1.000
_cell.length_b   1.000
_cell.length_c   1.000
_cell.angle_alpha   90.00
_cell.angle_beta   90.00
_cell.angle_gamma   90.00
#
_symmetry.space_group_name_H-M   'P 1'
#
loop_
_entity.id
_entity.type
_entity.pdbx_description
1 polymer ?
#
loop_
_entity_poly.entity_id
_entity_poly.type
_entity_poly.pdbx_seq_one_letter_code
_entity_poly.pdbx_strand_id
1 'polypeptide(L)'
;MRRRKPKWDAQPTQSIGVVLASDGRADFSSQTVATAVALESKSPVRGVCVLTIAKVHGFTLGIPHPGLLPTKAEALERTNWVERAIETIKKSGIAADGQVATTRHAVKMIAQVAQQRNASYVVVDGTKAKGIRRMIEGDIGSELKRRLRKTHIEVVIVPQ
;
A
#
# COMPACT_ATOMS: atom_id res chain seq x y z
N MET A 1 -25.95 -5.11 12.21
CA MET A 1 -24.97 -6.21 12.27
C MET A 1 -23.56 -5.65 12.05
N ARG A 2 -22.74 -5.64 13.08
CA ARG A 2 -21.34 -5.22 12.92
C ARG A 2 -20.60 -6.31 12.12
N ARG A 3 -20.08 -5.97 10.94
CA ARG A 3 -19.16 -6.85 10.22
C ARG A 3 -17.94 -7.12 11.13
N ARG A 4 -17.67 -8.38 11.42
CA ARG A 4 -16.42 -8.75 12.08
C ARG A 4 -15.27 -8.28 11.19
N LYS A 5 -14.36 -7.49 11.75
CA LYS A 5 -13.12 -7.14 11.04
C LYS A 5 -12.35 -8.42 10.74
N PRO A 6 -11.79 -8.54 9.53
CA PRO A 6 -10.93 -9.67 9.22
C PRO A 6 -9.78 -9.77 10.23
N LYS A 7 -9.35 -10.99 10.55
CA LYS A 7 -8.21 -11.20 11.47
C LYS A 7 -6.88 -10.60 10.98
N TRP A 8 -6.82 -10.23 9.70
CA TRP A 8 -5.63 -9.63 9.08
C TRP A 8 -5.68 -8.09 9.06
N ASP A 9 -6.76 -7.47 9.55
CA ASP A 9 -6.83 -6.00 9.61
C ASP A 9 -5.64 -5.41 10.37
N ALA A 10 -5.08 -4.36 9.81
CA ALA A 10 -3.95 -3.66 10.38
C ALA A 10 -4.27 -3.12 11.78
N GLN A 11 -3.32 -3.28 12.69
CA GLN A 11 -3.33 -2.65 14.00
C GLN A 11 -2.63 -1.30 13.89
N PRO A 12 -3.35 -0.17 13.83
CA PRO A 12 -2.77 1.10 13.40
C PRO A 12 -1.68 1.64 14.33
N THR A 13 -1.61 1.16 15.55
CA THR A 13 -0.61 1.59 16.54
C THR A 13 0.58 0.63 16.67
N GLN A 14 0.50 -0.56 16.07
CA GLN A 14 1.58 -1.53 16.15
C GLN A 14 2.71 -1.19 15.16
N SER A 15 3.94 -1.11 15.66
CA SER A 15 5.13 -0.95 14.81
C SER A 15 5.28 -2.13 13.85
N ILE A 16 5.73 -1.84 12.63
CA ILE A 16 5.91 -2.81 11.56
C ILE A 16 7.24 -2.54 10.84
N GLY A 17 7.87 -3.59 10.32
CA GLY A 17 9.14 -3.42 9.61
C GLY A 17 9.01 -2.88 8.21
N VAL A 18 8.06 -3.39 7.45
CA VAL A 18 7.86 -3.09 6.04
C VAL A 18 6.41 -2.77 5.74
N VAL A 19 6.17 -1.71 4.98
CA VAL A 19 4.88 -1.44 4.34
C VAL A 19 5.01 -1.81 2.86
N LEU A 20 4.29 -2.83 2.45
CA LEU A 20 4.13 -3.21 1.05
C LEU A 20 2.90 -2.48 0.50
N ALA A 21 3.11 -1.53 -0.38
CA ALA A 21 2.06 -0.62 -0.81
C ALA A 21 1.81 -0.66 -2.31
N SER A 22 0.55 -0.47 -2.67
CA SER A 22 0.08 -0.29 -4.05
C SER A 22 -0.84 0.94 -4.11
N ASP A 23 -0.80 1.66 -5.23
CA ASP A 23 -1.71 2.77 -5.48
C ASP A 23 -3.13 2.32 -5.92
N GLY A 24 -3.36 1.01 -6.00
CA GLY A 24 -4.64 0.42 -6.37
C GLY A 24 -4.88 0.27 -7.87
N ARG A 25 -3.90 0.53 -8.72
CA ARG A 25 -4.01 0.36 -10.19
C ARG A 25 -3.83 -1.09 -10.62
N ALA A 26 -3.00 -1.84 -9.91
CA ALA A 26 -2.69 -3.23 -10.20
C ALA A 26 -2.44 -4.02 -8.92
N ASP A 27 -2.58 -5.33 -9.01
CA ASP A 27 -2.21 -6.25 -7.95
C ASP A 27 -0.70 -6.21 -7.68
N PHE A 28 -0.29 -6.67 -6.51
CA PHE A 28 1.12 -6.79 -6.13
C PHE A 28 1.83 -7.82 -7.02
N SER A 29 2.96 -7.43 -7.62
CA SER A 29 3.80 -8.39 -8.34
C SER A 29 4.47 -9.36 -7.36
N SER A 30 4.75 -10.58 -7.82
CA SER A 30 5.48 -11.57 -7.02
C SER A 30 6.87 -11.09 -6.61
N GLN A 31 7.54 -10.34 -7.47
CA GLN A 31 8.84 -9.75 -7.19
C GLN A 31 8.76 -8.70 -6.08
N THR A 32 7.73 -7.88 -6.07
CA THR A 32 7.51 -6.86 -5.04
C THR A 32 7.21 -7.50 -3.68
N VAL A 33 6.39 -8.55 -3.66
CA VAL A 33 6.13 -9.34 -2.44
C VAL A 33 7.42 -9.99 -1.93
N ALA A 34 8.21 -10.60 -2.80
CA ALA A 34 9.49 -11.21 -2.43
C ALA A 34 10.49 -10.17 -1.89
N THR A 35 10.52 -8.97 -2.47
CA THR A 35 11.37 -7.87 -1.99
C THR A 35 10.94 -7.44 -0.58
N ALA A 36 9.66 -7.32 -0.31
CA ALA A 36 9.15 -6.99 1.02
C ALA A 36 9.55 -8.04 2.06
N VAL A 37 9.45 -9.32 1.72
CA VAL A 37 9.88 -10.43 2.58
C VAL A 37 11.39 -10.35 2.87
N ALA A 38 12.21 -10.10 1.85
CA ALA A 38 13.66 -9.98 2.01
C ALA A 38 14.05 -8.77 2.89
N LEU A 39 13.39 -7.64 2.73
CA LEU A 39 13.66 -6.42 3.52
C LEU A 39 13.18 -6.54 4.97
N GLU A 40 12.12 -7.29 5.22
CA GLU A 40 11.64 -7.53 6.59
C GLU A 40 12.74 -8.14 7.47
N SER A 41 13.54 -9.06 6.92
CA SER A 41 14.65 -9.67 7.65
C SER A 41 15.75 -8.68 8.05
N LYS A 42 15.85 -7.55 7.33
CA LYS A 42 16.82 -6.48 7.59
C LYS A 42 16.28 -5.39 8.51
N SER A 43 14.98 -5.39 8.77
CA SER A 43 14.35 -4.40 9.64
C SER A 43 14.57 -4.76 11.12
N PRO A 44 14.80 -3.77 12.00
CA PRO A 44 14.84 -4.00 13.45
C PRO A 44 13.48 -4.41 14.02
N VAL A 45 12.39 -4.03 13.36
CA VAL A 45 11.02 -4.43 13.71
C VAL A 45 10.53 -5.45 12.71
N ARG A 46 9.87 -6.49 13.20
CA ARG A 46 9.34 -7.57 12.36
C ARG A 46 7.96 -7.28 11.82
N GLY A 47 7.62 -7.94 10.72
CA GLY A 47 6.30 -7.96 10.13
C GLY A 47 6.15 -7.05 8.92
N VAL A 48 5.15 -7.36 8.12
CA VAL A 48 4.77 -6.64 6.89
C VAL A 48 3.33 -6.19 6.96
N CYS A 49 3.07 -4.93 6.67
CA CYS A 49 1.74 -4.40 6.44
C CYS A 49 1.49 -4.29 4.94
N VAL A 50 0.46 -4.95 4.44
CA VAL A 50 0.04 -4.87 3.04
C VAL A 50 -1.03 -3.81 2.89
N LEU A 51 -0.74 -2.76 2.14
CA LEU A 51 -1.62 -1.60 1.95
C LEU A 51 -1.94 -1.41 0.47
N THR A 52 -3.22 -1.39 0.13
CA THR A 52 -3.66 -0.95 -1.19
C THR A 52 -4.70 0.16 -1.08
N ILE A 53 -4.86 0.89 -2.17
CA ILE A 53 -5.74 2.05 -2.25
C ILE A 53 -6.94 1.73 -3.12
N ALA A 54 -8.13 1.92 -2.56
CA ALA A 54 -9.36 2.02 -3.34
C ALA A 54 -9.60 3.51 -3.64
N LYS A 55 -9.30 3.93 -4.86
CA LYS A 55 -9.34 5.36 -5.21
C LYS A 55 -10.75 5.93 -5.22
N VAL A 56 -10.87 7.13 -4.69
CA VAL A 56 -12.03 7.99 -4.93
C VAL A 56 -11.80 8.71 -6.26
N HIS A 57 -12.70 8.50 -7.20
CA HIS A 57 -12.61 9.06 -8.54
C HIS A 57 -13.31 10.43 -8.64
N GLY A 58 -12.72 11.33 -9.42
CA GLY A 58 -13.31 12.60 -9.80
C GLY A 58 -13.23 13.71 -8.75
N PHE A 59 -13.68 14.88 -9.18
CA PHE A 59 -13.72 16.10 -8.37
C PHE A 59 -15.07 16.78 -8.57
N THR A 60 -15.87 16.90 -7.54
CA THR A 60 -17.08 17.71 -7.53
C THR A 60 -17.03 18.65 -6.32
N LEU A 61 -16.56 19.88 -6.55
CA LEU A 61 -16.74 21.06 -5.68
C LEU A 61 -16.86 20.79 -4.15
N GLY A 62 -16.11 19.79 -3.66
CA GLY A 62 -16.09 19.43 -2.23
C GLY A 62 -17.30 18.62 -1.73
N ILE A 63 -18.25 18.26 -2.59
CA ILE A 63 -19.41 17.45 -2.21
C ILE A 63 -19.14 15.97 -2.53
N PRO A 64 -19.22 15.05 -1.54
CA PRO A 64 -19.11 13.63 -1.81
C PRO A 64 -20.27 13.18 -2.71
N HIS A 65 -19.94 12.67 -3.89
CA HIS A 65 -20.90 12.09 -4.80
C HIS A 65 -20.79 10.56 -4.76
N PRO A 66 -21.89 9.80 -4.61
CA PRO A 66 -21.83 8.33 -4.54
C PRO A 66 -21.13 7.66 -5.71
N GLY A 67 -21.20 8.24 -6.91
CA GLY A 67 -20.50 7.74 -8.11
C GLY A 67 -18.99 7.92 -8.10
N LEU A 68 -18.42 8.66 -7.15
CA LEU A 68 -16.98 8.88 -6.99
C LEU A 68 -16.33 7.89 -6.04
N LEU A 69 -17.12 7.20 -5.23
CA LEU A 69 -16.64 6.19 -4.30
C LEU A 69 -16.34 4.88 -5.04
N PRO A 70 -15.37 4.09 -4.53
CA PRO A 70 -15.13 2.76 -5.07
C PRO A 70 -16.40 1.91 -5.05
N THR A 71 -16.63 1.16 -6.11
CA THR A 71 -17.73 0.18 -6.15
C THR A 71 -17.45 -0.98 -5.18
N LYS A 72 -18.49 -1.73 -4.84
CA LYS A 72 -18.33 -2.96 -4.02
C LYS A 72 -17.39 -3.96 -4.69
N ALA A 73 -17.47 -4.07 -6.02
CA ALA A 73 -16.59 -4.95 -6.80
C ALA A 73 -15.14 -4.52 -6.74
N GLU A 74 -14.86 -3.22 -6.87
CA GLU A 74 -13.51 -2.66 -6.73
C GLU A 74 -12.95 -2.88 -5.31
N ALA A 75 -13.75 -2.61 -4.29
CA ALA A 75 -13.35 -2.82 -2.90
C ALA A 75 -13.04 -4.29 -2.61
N LEU A 76 -13.85 -5.21 -3.14
CA LEU A 76 -13.64 -6.65 -3.00
C LEU A 76 -12.36 -7.09 -3.73
N GLU A 77 -12.13 -6.61 -4.93
CA GLU A 77 -10.91 -6.89 -5.69
C GLU A 77 -9.65 -6.46 -4.94
N ARG A 78 -9.65 -5.25 -4.37
CA ARG A 78 -8.53 -4.75 -3.55
C ARG A 78 -8.33 -5.60 -2.29
N THR A 79 -9.40 -5.99 -1.65
CA THR A 79 -9.35 -6.90 -0.49
C THR A 79 -8.72 -8.24 -0.86
N ASN A 80 -9.09 -8.81 -2.00
CA ASN A 80 -8.52 -10.07 -2.49
C ASN A 80 -7.01 -9.94 -2.78
N TRP A 81 -6.56 -8.81 -3.32
CA TRP A 81 -5.13 -8.56 -3.53
C TRP A 81 -4.35 -8.58 -2.21
N VAL A 82 -4.88 -7.88 -1.20
CA VAL A 82 -4.28 -7.82 0.13
C VAL A 82 -4.23 -9.22 0.76
N GLU A 83 -5.31 -9.97 0.71
CA GLU A 83 -5.37 -11.32 1.27
C GLU A 83 -4.35 -12.25 0.64
N ARG A 84 -4.24 -12.27 -0.70
CA ARG A 84 -3.27 -13.11 -1.41
C ARG A 84 -1.83 -12.75 -1.05
N ALA A 85 -1.52 -11.45 -0.96
CA ALA A 85 -0.20 -11.00 -0.56
C ALA A 85 0.13 -11.42 0.88
N ILE A 86 -0.82 -11.25 1.80
CA ILE A 86 -0.68 -11.66 3.20
C ILE A 86 -0.43 -13.17 3.29
N GLU A 87 -1.21 -13.97 2.59
CA GLU A 87 -1.03 -15.45 2.58
C GLU A 87 0.36 -15.84 2.08
N THR A 88 0.83 -15.20 1.02
CA THR A 88 2.16 -15.45 0.46
C THR A 88 3.25 -15.10 1.48
N ILE A 89 3.13 -13.97 2.15
CA ILE A 89 4.09 -13.52 3.17
C ILE A 89 4.07 -14.46 4.38
N LYS A 90 2.91 -14.86 4.84
CA LYS A 90 2.76 -15.79 5.97
C LYS A 90 3.35 -17.17 5.69
N LYS A 91 3.29 -17.64 4.44
CA LYS A 91 3.95 -18.89 4.03
C LYS A 91 5.47 -18.83 4.18
N SER A 92 6.05 -17.65 4.18
CA SER A 92 7.47 -17.42 4.46
C SER A 92 7.79 -17.33 5.96
N GLY A 93 6.82 -17.57 6.83
CA GLY A 93 6.98 -17.51 8.29
C GLY A 93 6.97 -16.10 8.87
N ILE A 94 6.52 -15.10 8.11
CA ILE A 94 6.51 -13.69 8.50
C ILE A 94 5.08 -13.28 8.89
N ALA A 95 4.97 -12.55 10.00
CA ALA A 95 3.70 -11.95 10.40
C ALA A 95 3.30 -10.86 9.41
N ALA A 96 2.04 -10.86 9.01
CA ALA A 96 1.50 -9.87 8.09
C ALA A 96 0.09 -9.46 8.48
N ASP A 97 -0.19 -8.18 8.32
CA ASP A 97 -1.53 -7.62 8.38
C ASP A 97 -1.81 -6.80 7.11
N GLY A 98 -2.98 -6.25 6.98
CA GLY A 98 -3.33 -5.52 5.79
C GLY A 98 -4.42 -4.48 5.98
N GLN A 99 -4.49 -3.60 4.98
CA GLN A 99 -5.46 -2.51 4.95
C GLN A 99 -5.81 -2.15 3.51
N VAL A 100 -7.08 -1.89 3.26
CA VAL A 100 -7.56 -1.21 2.06
C VAL A 100 -7.99 0.19 2.47
N ALA A 101 -7.30 1.21 2.00
CA ALA A 101 -7.61 2.59 2.32
C ALA A 101 -8.37 3.27 1.18
N THR A 102 -9.45 3.95 1.48
CA THR A 102 -10.22 4.73 0.51
C THR A 102 -9.77 6.18 0.57
N THR A 103 -9.12 6.66 -0.50
CA THR A 103 -8.58 8.02 -0.55
C THR A 103 -8.37 8.50 -1.99
N ARG A 104 -8.29 9.81 -2.16
CA ARG A 104 -7.83 10.48 -3.39
C ARG A 104 -6.31 10.62 -3.43
N HIS A 105 -5.65 10.57 -2.27
CA HIS A 105 -4.26 10.93 -2.08
C HIS A 105 -3.44 9.71 -1.66
N ALA A 106 -3.20 8.80 -2.62
CA ALA A 106 -2.51 7.54 -2.35
C ALA A 106 -1.14 7.73 -1.69
N VAL A 107 -0.30 8.60 -2.23
CA VAL A 107 1.05 8.85 -1.70
C VAL A 107 1.00 9.36 -0.26
N LYS A 108 0.12 10.32 0.01
CA LYS A 108 -0.07 10.87 1.37
C LYS A 108 -0.51 9.78 2.35
N MET A 109 -1.45 8.93 1.94
CA MET A 109 -1.95 7.83 2.77
C MET A 109 -0.87 6.80 3.06
N ILE A 110 -0.12 6.38 2.05
CA ILE A 110 0.98 5.41 2.21
C ILE A 110 2.05 5.97 3.16
N ALA A 111 2.46 7.22 2.95
CA ALA A 111 3.44 7.87 3.81
C ALA A 111 2.94 8.00 5.26
N GLN A 112 1.69 8.34 5.44
CA GLN A 112 1.06 8.46 6.76
C GLN A 112 1.03 7.11 7.48
N VAL A 113 0.62 6.03 6.82
CA VAL A 113 0.61 4.69 7.41
C VAL A 113 2.02 4.24 7.78
N ALA A 114 2.99 4.46 6.90
CA ALA A 114 4.39 4.12 7.16
C ALA A 114 4.95 4.85 8.39
N GLN A 115 4.64 6.13 8.54
CA GLN A 115 5.06 6.93 9.69
C GLN A 115 4.34 6.51 10.98
N GLN A 116 3.03 6.31 10.94
CA GLN A 116 2.23 5.88 12.10
C GLN A 116 2.66 4.52 12.61
N ARG A 117 3.06 3.62 11.71
CA ARG A 117 3.52 2.29 12.05
C ARG A 117 5.03 2.20 12.24
N ASN A 118 5.73 3.32 12.18
CA ASN A 118 7.17 3.42 12.37
C ASN A 118 7.96 2.41 11.50
N ALA A 119 7.58 2.29 10.24
CA ALA A 119 8.18 1.37 9.30
C ALA A 119 9.64 1.74 8.98
N SER A 120 10.45 0.74 8.68
CA SER A 120 11.82 0.93 8.17
C SER A 120 11.85 1.07 6.65
N TYR A 121 10.96 0.35 5.97
CA TYR A 121 10.87 0.30 4.50
C TYR A 121 9.46 0.47 4.01
N VAL A 122 9.33 1.14 2.87
CA VAL A 122 8.12 1.13 2.04
C VAL A 122 8.50 0.53 0.69
N VAL A 123 7.83 -0.54 0.29
CA VAL A 123 8.07 -1.23 -0.98
C VAL A 123 6.90 -0.99 -1.91
N VAL A 124 7.18 -0.50 -3.11
CA VAL A 124 6.18 -0.24 -4.16
C VAL A 124 6.65 -0.76 -5.50
N ASP A 125 5.71 -1.11 -6.36
CA ASP A 125 5.99 -1.41 -7.76
C ASP A 125 6.41 -0.14 -8.51
N GLY A 126 7.41 -0.26 -9.36
CA GLY A 126 7.77 0.77 -10.33
C GLY A 126 6.66 0.95 -11.36
N THR A 127 6.54 2.15 -11.90
CA THR A 127 5.56 2.40 -12.94
C THR A 127 5.99 1.78 -14.27
N LYS A 128 5.07 1.09 -14.95
CA LYS A 128 5.26 0.61 -16.34
C LYS A 128 4.98 1.70 -17.37
N ALA A 129 4.31 2.77 -16.97
CA ALA A 129 3.96 3.86 -17.85
C ALA A 129 5.22 4.66 -18.27
N LYS A 130 5.30 5.00 -19.56
CA LYS A 130 6.39 5.78 -20.15
C LYS A 130 5.86 7.07 -20.80
N GLY A 131 6.70 8.08 -20.92
CA GLY A 131 6.37 9.33 -21.61
C GLY A 131 5.22 10.10 -20.97
N ILE A 132 4.31 10.62 -21.81
CA ILE A 132 3.17 11.46 -21.39
C ILE A 132 2.27 10.74 -20.37
N ARG A 133 2.06 9.46 -20.53
CA ARG A 133 1.24 8.66 -19.63
C ARG A 133 1.82 8.65 -18.20
N ARG A 134 3.14 8.57 -18.07
CA ARG A 134 3.83 8.69 -16.78
C ARG A 134 3.61 10.06 -16.13
N MET A 135 3.59 11.13 -16.92
CA MET A 135 3.32 12.48 -16.42
C MET A 135 1.89 12.64 -15.90
N ILE A 136 0.92 11.99 -16.56
CA ILE A 136 -0.50 12.06 -16.18
C ILE A 136 -0.81 11.17 -14.97
N GLU A 137 -0.29 9.94 -14.97
CA GLU A 137 -0.56 8.94 -13.92
C GLU A 137 0.27 9.18 -12.65
N GLY A 138 1.38 9.94 -12.77
CA GLY A 138 2.33 10.19 -11.70
C GLY A 138 3.26 8.99 -11.44
N ASP A 139 4.32 9.24 -10.68
CA ASP A 139 5.26 8.24 -10.21
C ASP A 139 5.18 8.16 -8.68
N ILE A 140 4.43 7.20 -8.20
CA ILE A 140 4.20 6.98 -6.77
C ILE A 140 5.52 6.79 -6.00
N GLY A 141 6.47 6.06 -6.58
CA GLY A 141 7.76 5.79 -5.94
C GLY A 141 8.58 7.06 -5.73
N SER A 142 8.70 7.89 -6.76
CA SER A 142 9.43 9.16 -6.68
C SER A 142 8.77 10.15 -5.72
N GLU A 143 7.46 10.24 -5.72
CA GLU A 143 6.73 11.10 -4.78
C GLU A 143 6.87 10.62 -3.33
N LEU A 144 6.82 9.31 -3.08
CA LEU A 144 7.07 8.74 -1.77
C LEU A 144 8.49 9.03 -1.28
N LYS A 145 9.50 8.85 -2.13
CA LYS A 145 10.90 9.20 -1.80
C LYS A 145 11.03 10.67 -1.39
N ARG A 146 10.42 11.56 -2.14
CA ARG A 146 10.43 12.99 -1.83
C ARG A 146 9.75 13.29 -0.49
N ARG A 147 8.57 12.69 -0.24
CA ARG A 147 7.78 12.91 0.96
C ARG A 147 8.44 12.36 2.22
N LEU A 148 9.08 11.21 2.12
CA LEU A 148 9.74 10.52 3.23
C LEU A 148 11.22 10.84 3.39
N ARG A 149 11.76 11.76 2.56
CA ARG A 149 13.18 12.11 2.53
C ARG A 149 13.77 12.52 3.88
N LYS A 150 12.98 13.18 4.72
CA LYS A 150 13.42 13.65 6.05
C LYS A 150 13.15 12.65 7.18
N THR A 151 12.70 11.47 6.84
CA THR A 151 12.42 10.38 7.79
C THR A 151 13.51 9.31 7.68
N HIS A 152 13.50 8.37 8.63
CA HIS A 152 14.37 7.17 8.56
C HIS A 152 13.81 6.07 7.63
N ILE A 153 12.66 6.30 7.00
CA ILE A 153 11.97 5.31 6.18
C ILE A 153 12.58 5.29 4.77
N GLU A 154 13.07 4.13 4.35
CA GLU A 154 13.58 3.92 3.01
C GLU A 154 12.49 3.45 2.06
N VAL A 155 12.38 4.11 0.91
CA VAL A 155 11.44 3.73 -0.15
C VAL A 155 12.17 2.89 -1.18
N VAL A 156 11.70 1.66 -1.40
CA VAL A 156 12.24 0.72 -2.37
C VAL A 156 11.26 0.56 -3.52
N ILE A 157 11.68 0.91 -4.72
CA ILE A 157 10.90 0.80 -5.94
C ILE A 157 11.35 -0.46 -6.68
N VAL A 158 10.44 -1.41 -6.88
CA VAL A 158 10.73 -2.64 -7.59
C VAL A 158 10.46 -2.44 -9.08
N PRO A 159 11.45 -2.60 -9.96
CA PRO A 159 11.27 -2.44 -11.41
C PRO A 159 10.24 -3.43 -11.97
N GLN A 160 9.46 -2.96 -12.97
CA GLN A 160 8.48 -3.77 -13.70
C GLN A 160 8.87 -3.94 -15.17
#